data_9adfa3ebaa4c8ac210fcc01fe23d0a29
#
_entry.id   9adfa3ebaa4c8ac210fcc01fe23d0a29
#
_cell.length_a   1.000
_cell.length_b   1.000
_cell.length_c   1.000
_cell.angle_alpha   90.00
_cell.angle_beta   90.00
_cell.angle_gamma   90.00
#
_symmetry.space_group_name_H-M   'P 1'
#
loop_
_entity.id
_entity.type
_entity.pdbx_description
1 polymer ?
#
loop_
_entity_poly.entity_id
_entity_poly.type
_entity_poly.pdbx_seq_one_letter_code
_entity_poly.pdbx_strand_id
1 'polypeptide(L)'
;MDASEASSVSGQRRVPRRWVDGTVPCPMTARTTVLAALAIAWCGTLAAGTPEYAVKAAYLYNFAKFTEWPNTEQPGSLTVCLYGKDPFGGFLDEAVRGKQAHGLPVLIRRLPAGDEHLDGCQVLFFSSTARIESALSRLQGRSILTVGESDDFSERGGMIGLVVDHGSVRFDINLAAIAAARLQVSSRLIEIGRVVGSRK
;
A
#
# COMPACT_ATOMS: atom_id res chain seq x y z
N MET A 1 2.76 72.32 -14.78
CA MET A 1 1.32 72.28 -14.48
C MET A 1 1.16 71.15 -13.53
N ASP A 2 1.27 71.47 -12.37
CA ASP A 2 0.44 71.59 -11.16
C ASP A 2 0.26 70.23 -10.52
N ALA A 3 0.92 70.05 -9.45
CA ALA A 3 0.62 70.49 -8.08
C ALA A 3 -0.56 69.71 -7.50
N SER A 4 -0.44 69.07 -6.43
CA SER A 4 -0.66 69.52 -5.07
C SER A 4 -0.86 68.33 -4.18
N GLU A 5 -0.01 68.11 -3.20
CA GLU A 5 -0.27 68.35 -1.74
C GLU A 5 -1.33 67.42 -1.14
N ALA A 6 -0.99 66.73 -0.16
CA ALA A 6 -0.57 66.96 1.20
C ALA A 6 -1.48 66.24 2.19
N SER A 7 -0.91 65.87 3.24
CA SER A 7 -1.33 65.83 4.66
C SER A 7 -1.68 64.49 5.25
N SER A 8 -0.73 63.85 5.97
CA SER A 8 -0.57 64.01 7.42
C SER A 8 -1.82 63.80 8.25
N VAL A 9 -1.87 62.73 9.05
CA VAL A 9 -2.22 62.84 10.48
C VAL A 9 -1.73 61.59 11.23
N SER A 10 -0.80 61.82 12.11
CA SER A 10 -0.35 60.96 13.18
C SER A 10 -1.44 60.70 14.21
N GLY A 11 -1.60 59.49 14.63
CA GLY A 11 -2.47 59.10 15.72
C GLY A 11 -1.84 58.00 16.58
N GLN A 12 -0.78 58.34 17.31
CA GLN A 12 -0.27 57.54 18.40
C GLN A 12 -1.27 57.52 19.54
N ARG A 13 -1.98 56.42 19.75
CA ARG A 13 -2.70 56.20 21.01
C ARG A 13 -1.83 55.34 21.92
N ARG A 14 -1.29 55.98 22.94
CA ARG A 14 -0.63 55.34 24.09
C ARG A 14 -1.69 54.58 24.89
N VAL A 15 -1.44 53.28 25.12
CA VAL A 15 -2.21 52.49 26.08
C VAL A 15 -1.48 52.56 27.44
N PRO A 16 -2.13 52.95 28.53
CA PRO A 16 -1.49 52.98 29.84
C PRO A 16 -1.37 51.58 30.43
N ARG A 17 -0.17 51.27 30.88
CA ARG A 17 0.10 50.12 31.75
C ARG A 17 -0.56 50.33 33.09
N ARG A 18 -1.50 49.51 33.45
CA ARG A 18 -2.00 49.41 34.82
C ARG A 18 -1.59 48.08 35.40
N TRP A 19 -0.63 48.10 36.24
CA TRP A 19 -0.31 47.03 37.18
C TRP A 19 -1.41 47.01 38.22
N VAL A 20 -2.01 45.84 38.43
CA VAL A 20 -2.83 45.57 39.61
C VAL A 20 -2.38 44.20 40.12
N ASP A 21 -1.60 44.28 41.19
CA ASP A 21 -1.35 43.15 42.07
C ASP A 21 -2.69 42.69 42.66
N GLY A 22 -3.02 41.42 42.43
CA GLY A 22 -4.20 40.81 43.03
C GLY A 22 -3.87 39.36 43.36
N THR A 23 -3.20 39.20 44.51
CA THR A 23 -3.12 37.88 45.20
C THR A 23 -4.52 37.42 45.56
N VAL A 24 -5.00 36.39 44.94
CA VAL A 24 -6.22 35.67 45.35
C VAL A 24 -5.82 34.39 46.06
N PRO A 25 -6.17 34.21 47.35
CA PRO A 25 -5.88 32.98 48.06
C PRO A 25 -6.77 31.83 47.57
N CYS A 26 -6.18 30.71 47.28
CA CYS A 26 -6.86 29.43 47.06
C CYS A 26 -7.57 28.94 48.32
N PRO A 27 -8.86 28.64 48.30
CA PRO A 27 -9.43 27.78 49.34
C PRO A 27 -9.19 26.31 48.95
N MET A 28 -8.35 25.64 49.71
CA MET A 28 -8.32 24.18 49.78
C MET A 28 -9.69 23.69 50.26
N THR A 29 -10.46 23.11 49.36
CA THR A 29 -11.52 22.16 49.75
C THR A 29 -11.22 20.84 49.08
N ALA A 30 -10.65 19.94 49.87
CA ALA A 30 -10.58 18.51 49.60
C ALA A 30 -12.01 17.98 49.45
N ARG A 31 -12.30 17.35 48.30
CA ARG A 31 -13.36 16.38 48.01
C ARG A 31 -13.87 16.57 46.59
N THR A 32 -13.18 16.07 45.62
CA THR A 32 -13.71 15.61 44.32
C THR A 32 -12.57 15.08 43.43
N THR A 33 -11.83 14.07 43.88
CA THR A 33 -10.78 13.40 43.11
C THR A 33 -11.08 11.94 42.82
N VAL A 34 -12.30 11.57 42.44
CA VAL A 34 -12.64 10.18 42.09
C VAL A 34 -13.30 9.99 40.71
N LEU A 35 -13.62 11.05 39.98
CA LEU A 35 -14.32 10.90 38.69
C LEU A 35 -13.50 11.27 37.43
N ALA A 36 -12.21 11.56 37.56
CA ALA A 36 -11.35 11.89 36.43
C ALA A 36 -10.53 10.69 35.87
N ALA A 37 -10.67 9.49 36.43
CA ALA A 37 -9.86 8.32 36.08
C ALA A 37 -10.52 7.36 35.06
N LEU A 38 -11.71 7.62 34.57
CA LEU A 38 -12.42 6.71 33.64
C LEU A 38 -12.52 7.22 32.18
N ALA A 39 -11.88 8.31 31.82
CA ALA A 39 -11.97 8.88 30.46
C ALA A 39 -10.76 8.57 29.53
N ILE A 40 -9.80 7.74 29.95
CA ILE A 40 -8.56 7.49 29.16
C ILE A 40 -8.52 6.08 28.52
N ALA A 41 -9.61 5.35 28.49
CA ALA A 41 -9.61 3.96 28.05
C ALA A 41 -10.20 3.71 26.64
N TRP A 42 -10.40 4.74 25.81
CA TRP A 42 -10.82 4.55 24.40
C TRP A 42 -9.86 5.26 23.42
N CYS A 43 -8.57 5.10 23.63
CA CYS A 43 -7.63 5.24 22.54
C CYS A 43 -7.69 3.91 21.78
N GLY A 44 -8.68 3.80 20.88
CA GLY A 44 -8.74 2.71 19.91
C GLY A 44 -7.40 2.68 19.19
N THR A 45 -6.65 1.60 19.39
CA THR A 45 -5.51 1.28 18.55
C THR A 45 -6.05 1.18 17.13
N LEU A 46 -5.97 2.27 16.36
CA LEU A 46 -5.92 2.20 14.91
C LEU A 46 -4.78 1.21 14.64
N ALA A 47 -5.13 0.00 14.26
CA ALA A 47 -4.18 -0.95 13.70
C ALA A 47 -3.67 -0.29 12.41
N ALA A 48 -2.69 0.59 12.54
CA ALA A 48 -1.88 1.03 11.42
C ALA A 48 -1.26 -0.25 10.90
N GLY A 49 -1.79 -0.75 9.77
CA GLY A 49 -1.19 -1.87 9.07
C GLY A 49 0.29 -1.58 8.92
N THR A 50 1.11 -2.59 9.09
CA THR A 50 2.56 -2.42 9.10
C THR A 50 3.01 -1.70 7.83
N PRO A 51 4.00 -0.81 7.90
CA PRO A 51 4.61 -0.17 6.74
C PRO A 51 5.00 -1.18 5.63
N GLU A 52 5.25 -2.43 6.00
CA GLU A 52 5.54 -3.55 5.12
C GLU A 52 4.45 -3.77 4.06
N TYR A 53 3.17 -3.86 4.45
CA TYR A 53 2.08 -4.08 3.48
C TYR A 53 1.79 -2.86 2.61
N ALA A 54 2.09 -1.66 3.08
CA ALA A 54 2.06 -0.47 2.22
C ALA A 54 3.12 -0.56 1.11
N VAL A 55 4.33 -1.03 1.44
CA VAL A 55 5.41 -1.25 0.46
C VAL A 55 5.05 -2.41 -0.48
N LYS A 56 4.57 -3.54 0.03
CA LYS A 56 4.11 -4.67 -0.79
C LYS A 56 2.99 -4.27 -1.74
N ALA A 57 2.05 -3.43 -1.32
CA ALA A 57 0.99 -2.89 -2.17
C ALA A 57 1.54 -2.04 -3.32
N ALA A 58 2.51 -1.18 -3.03
CA ALA A 58 3.20 -0.40 -4.05
C ALA A 58 3.95 -1.29 -5.05
N TYR A 59 4.59 -2.38 -4.59
CA TYR A 59 5.23 -3.36 -5.47
C TYR A 59 4.20 -4.06 -6.37
N LEU A 60 3.06 -4.51 -5.85
CA LEU A 60 2.01 -5.14 -6.66
C LEU A 60 1.54 -4.22 -7.79
N TYR A 61 1.31 -2.93 -7.51
CA TYR A 61 0.99 -1.97 -8.55
C TYR A 61 2.12 -1.83 -9.58
N ASN A 62 3.37 -1.77 -9.13
CA ASN A 62 4.53 -1.66 -10.02
C ASN A 62 4.71 -2.94 -10.87
N PHE A 63 4.48 -4.12 -10.31
CA PHE A 63 4.50 -5.36 -11.08
C PHE A 63 3.44 -5.34 -12.18
N ALA A 64 2.23 -4.90 -11.88
CA ALA A 64 1.18 -4.71 -12.86
C ALA A 64 1.57 -3.68 -13.95
N LYS A 65 2.26 -2.61 -13.58
CA LYS A 65 2.68 -1.54 -14.50
C LYS A 65 3.85 -1.93 -15.39
N PHE A 66 4.77 -2.76 -14.91
CA PHE A 66 6.02 -3.08 -15.59
C PHE A 66 6.07 -4.51 -16.14
N THR A 67 4.93 -5.19 -16.18
CA THR A 67 4.76 -6.47 -16.86
C THR A 67 3.91 -6.26 -18.11
N GLU A 68 4.27 -6.91 -19.22
CA GLU A 68 3.52 -6.90 -20.47
C GLU A 68 2.88 -8.26 -20.68
N TRP A 69 1.60 -8.24 -21.08
CA TRP A 69 0.82 -9.42 -21.42
C TRP A 69 0.73 -9.58 -22.93
N PRO A 70 0.69 -10.82 -23.46
CA PRO A 70 0.45 -11.02 -24.88
C PRO A 70 -0.88 -10.38 -25.26
N ASN A 71 -0.93 -9.76 -26.45
CA ASN A 71 -2.12 -9.09 -27.01
C ASN A 71 -3.23 -10.12 -27.33
N THR A 72 -3.88 -10.64 -26.32
CA THR A 72 -5.10 -11.42 -26.44
C THR A 72 -6.21 -10.62 -25.76
N GLU A 73 -7.07 -9.99 -26.56
CA GLU A 73 -8.24 -9.24 -26.13
C GLU A 73 -7.92 -8.20 -25.03
N GLN A 74 -7.91 -6.93 -25.38
CA GLN A 74 -7.65 -5.86 -24.40
C GLN A 74 -8.78 -5.86 -23.36
N PRO A 75 -8.52 -6.27 -22.10
CA PRO A 75 -9.55 -6.17 -21.07
C PRO A 75 -9.85 -4.69 -20.82
N GLY A 76 -11.07 -4.37 -20.42
CA GLY A 76 -11.44 -2.99 -20.04
C GLY A 76 -10.73 -2.47 -18.78
N SER A 77 -10.04 -3.34 -18.06
CA SER A 77 -9.29 -3.05 -16.84
C SER A 77 -8.16 -4.06 -16.61
N LEU A 78 -7.13 -3.65 -15.88
CA LEU A 78 -6.10 -4.55 -15.36
C LEU A 78 -6.50 -4.97 -13.94
N THR A 79 -6.79 -6.25 -13.75
CA THR A 79 -7.28 -6.75 -12.48
C THR A 79 -6.18 -7.45 -11.67
N VAL A 80 -5.96 -6.95 -10.45
CA VAL A 80 -5.13 -7.59 -9.43
C VAL A 80 -6.03 -8.41 -8.52
N CYS A 81 -5.85 -9.73 -8.53
CA CYS A 81 -6.62 -10.65 -7.70
C CYS A 81 -5.81 -11.03 -6.44
N LEU A 82 -6.46 -11.00 -5.28
CA LEU A 82 -5.91 -11.54 -4.03
C LEU A 82 -6.53 -12.90 -3.76
N TYR A 83 -5.71 -13.94 -3.67
CA TYR A 83 -6.17 -15.30 -3.42
C TYR A 83 -5.98 -15.70 -1.97
N GLY A 84 -7.08 -15.95 -1.28
CA GLY A 84 -7.10 -16.27 0.14
C GLY A 84 -7.35 -15.05 1.02
N LYS A 85 -6.71 -15.01 2.20
CA LYS A 85 -6.85 -13.90 3.14
C LYS A 85 -6.16 -12.65 2.60
N ASP A 86 -6.84 -11.52 2.60
CA ASP A 86 -6.25 -10.23 2.26
C ASP A 86 -5.38 -9.71 3.43
N PRO A 87 -4.05 -9.60 3.26
CA PRO A 87 -3.17 -9.06 4.28
C PRO A 87 -2.99 -7.55 4.17
N PHE A 88 -3.44 -6.93 3.06
CA PHE A 88 -3.19 -5.51 2.76
C PHE A 88 -4.18 -4.57 3.45
N GLY A 89 -5.40 -5.05 3.75
CA GLY A 89 -6.46 -4.16 4.21
C GLY A 89 -6.71 -3.03 3.20
N GLY A 90 -6.70 -1.77 3.65
CA GLY A 90 -6.90 -0.59 2.77
C GLY A 90 -5.68 -0.16 1.95
N PHE A 91 -4.47 -0.67 2.24
CA PHE A 91 -3.24 -0.20 1.58
C PHE A 91 -3.22 -0.48 0.08
N LEU A 92 -3.72 -1.64 -0.36
CA LEU A 92 -3.73 -1.97 -1.77
C LEU A 92 -4.77 -1.12 -2.52
N ASP A 93 -5.96 -0.92 -1.94
CA ASP A 93 -6.99 -0.05 -2.52
C ASP A 93 -6.48 1.38 -2.67
N GLU A 94 -5.74 1.88 -1.68
CA GLU A 94 -5.11 3.19 -1.74
C GLU A 94 -3.99 3.25 -2.77
N ALA A 95 -3.16 2.20 -2.83
CA ALA A 95 -2.05 2.13 -3.78
C ALA A 95 -2.50 2.17 -5.25
N VAL A 96 -3.69 1.68 -5.59
CA VAL A 96 -4.21 1.66 -6.96
C VAL A 96 -5.27 2.71 -7.27
N ARG A 97 -5.76 3.42 -6.26
CA ARG A 97 -6.86 4.40 -6.41
C ARG A 97 -6.55 5.45 -7.49
N GLY A 98 -7.37 5.49 -8.54
CA GLY A 98 -7.23 6.43 -9.66
C GLY A 98 -6.00 6.19 -10.53
N LYS A 99 -5.27 5.09 -10.33
CA LYS A 99 -4.09 4.77 -11.13
C LYS A 99 -4.42 3.88 -12.32
N GLN A 100 -3.60 3.99 -13.33
CA GLN A 100 -3.65 3.19 -14.55
C GLN A 100 -2.35 2.42 -14.76
N ALA A 101 -2.44 1.28 -15.40
CA ALA A 101 -1.32 0.53 -15.95
C ALA A 101 -1.66 0.17 -17.41
N HIS A 102 -0.73 0.41 -18.33
CA HIS A 102 -0.95 0.22 -19.78
C HIS A 102 -2.19 0.97 -20.34
N GLY A 103 -2.52 2.13 -19.77
CA GLY A 103 -3.71 2.91 -20.15
C GLY A 103 -5.04 2.37 -19.61
N LEU A 104 -5.02 1.27 -18.86
CA LEU A 104 -6.19 0.64 -18.27
C LEU A 104 -6.32 0.96 -16.78
N PRO A 105 -7.54 1.16 -16.24
CA PRO A 105 -7.74 1.30 -14.80
C PRO A 105 -7.34 0.01 -14.09
N VAL A 106 -6.68 0.15 -12.92
CA VAL A 106 -6.31 -1.00 -12.09
C VAL A 106 -7.43 -1.28 -11.09
N LEU A 107 -7.96 -2.51 -11.12
CA LEU A 107 -9.00 -2.99 -10.22
C LEU A 107 -8.46 -4.08 -9.29
N ILE A 108 -9.09 -4.22 -8.13
CA ILE A 108 -8.78 -5.27 -7.17
C ILE A 108 -9.97 -6.21 -7.06
N ARG A 109 -9.68 -7.52 -7.10
CA ARG A 109 -10.65 -8.58 -6.84
C ARG A 109 -10.15 -9.49 -5.73
N ARG A 110 -10.96 -9.69 -4.70
CA ARG A 110 -10.64 -10.57 -3.58
C ARG A 110 -11.32 -11.90 -3.78
N LEU A 111 -10.53 -12.98 -3.81
CA LEU A 111 -10.97 -14.33 -4.07
C LEU A 111 -10.75 -15.21 -2.84
N PRO A 112 -11.75 -15.96 -2.39
CA PRO A 112 -11.55 -16.91 -1.30
C PRO A 112 -10.53 -17.98 -1.69
N ALA A 113 -9.88 -18.58 -0.69
CA ALA A 113 -9.00 -19.71 -0.93
C ALA A 113 -9.80 -20.88 -1.51
N GLY A 114 -9.32 -21.46 -2.61
CA GLY A 114 -10.00 -22.54 -3.32
C GLY A 114 -10.91 -22.09 -4.45
N ASP A 115 -11.09 -20.76 -4.67
CA ASP A 115 -11.81 -20.28 -5.84
C ASP A 115 -11.10 -20.75 -7.12
N GLU A 116 -11.89 -21.32 -8.03
CA GLU A 116 -11.40 -21.81 -9.31
C GLU A 116 -11.56 -20.78 -10.44
N HIS A 117 -12.34 -19.73 -10.20
CA HIS A 117 -12.66 -18.69 -11.18
C HIS A 117 -11.57 -17.60 -11.20
N LEU A 118 -10.41 -17.96 -11.75
CA LEU A 118 -9.26 -17.07 -11.87
C LEU A 118 -9.26 -16.26 -13.18
N ASP A 119 -10.33 -16.40 -13.99
CA ASP A 119 -10.46 -15.69 -15.25
C ASP A 119 -10.57 -14.18 -15.04
N GLY A 120 -9.93 -13.41 -15.92
CA GLY A 120 -9.89 -11.96 -15.84
C GLY A 120 -8.89 -11.40 -14.80
N CYS A 121 -8.10 -12.25 -14.12
CA CYS A 121 -6.96 -11.80 -13.32
C CYS A 121 -5.73 -11.63 -14.23
N GLN A 122 -5.10 -10.47 -14.20
CA GLN A 122 -3.78 -10.26 -14.82
C GLN A 122 -2.66 -10.50 -13.81
N VAL A 123 -2.87 -10.12 -12.56
CA VAL A 123 -1.96 -10.39 -11.44
C VAL A 123 -2.71 -11.20 -10.39
N LEU A 124 -2.10 -12.26 -9.90
CA LEU A 124 -2.65 -13.09 -8.83
C LEU A 124 -1.68 -13.13 -7.66
N PHE A 125 -2.09 -12.55 -6.54
CA PHE A 125 -1.32 -12.54 -5.31
C PHE A 125 -1.75 -13.69 -4.39
N PHE A 126 -0.78 -14.43 -3.86
CA PHE A 126 -0.95 -15.49 -2.88
C PHE A 126 -0.46 -15.03 -1.52
N SER A 127 -1.35 -15.00 -0.53
CA SER A 127 -0.92 -14.81 0.86
C SER A 127 -0.14 -16.03 1.37
N SER A 128 0.63 -15.86 2.42
CA SER A 128 1.49 -16.91 3.01
C SER A 128 0.73 -18.19 3.41
N THR A 129 -0.56 -18.08 3.66
CA THR A 129 -1.43 -19.20 4.09
C THR A 129 -2.10 -19.94 2.94
N ALA A 130 -1.90 -19.52 1.69
CA ALA A 130 -2.56 -20.11 0.53
C ALA A 130 -1.92 -21.46 0.15
N ARG A 131 -2.75 -22.40 -0.35
CA ARG A 131 -2.26 -23.64 -0.97
C ARG A 131 -1.72 -23.33 -2.36
N ILE A 132 -0.43 -23.08 -2.44
CA ILE A 132 0.24 -22.51 -3.61
C ILE A 132 0.34 -23.52 -4.74
N GLU A 133 0.74 -24.77 -4.44
CA GLU A 133 1.08 -25.78 -5.47
C GLU A 133 -0.10 -26.12 -6.38
N SER A 134 -1.24 -26.41 -5.77
CA SER A 134 -2.44 -26.77 -6.54
C SER A 134 -2.97 -25.60 -7.37
N ALA A 135 -2.77 -24.38 -6.92
CA ALA A 135 -3.14 -23.20 -7.67
C ALA A 135 -2.15 -22.90 -8.80
N LEU A 136 -0.84 -22.99 -8.56
CA LEU A 136 0.19 -22.76 -9.58
C LEU A 136 0.10 -23.80 -10.72
N SER A 137 -0.19 -25.08 -10.40
CA SER A 137 -0.34 -26.10 -11.44
C SER A 137 -1.52 -25.81 -12.39
N ARG A 138 -2.62 -25.24 -11.88
CA ARG A 138 -3.78 -24.83 -12.69
C ARG A 138 -3.52 -23.57 -13.55
N LEU A 139 -2.50 -22.79 -13.19
CA LEU A 139 -2.12 -21.60 -13.93
C LEU A 139 -1.10 -21.82 -15.03
N GLN A 140 -0.59 -23.06 -15.18
CA GLN A 140 0.37 -23.38 -16.23
C GLN A 140 -0.18 -23.03 -17.62
N GLY A 141 0.63 -22.31 -18.39
CA GLY A 141 0.27 -21.86 -19.74
C GLY A 141 -0.69 -20.66 -19.79
N ARG A 142 -1.16 -20.17 -18.64
CA ARG A 142 -1.99 -18.96 -18.57
C ARG A 142 -1.09 -17.72 -18.38
N SER A 143 -1.44 -16.64 -19.08
CA SER A 143 -0.71 -15.37 -18.97
C SER A 143 -1.19 -14.56 -17.75
N ILE A 144 -0.98 -15.12 -16.56
CA ILE A 144 -1.32 -14.49 -15.26
C ILE A 144 -0.02 -14.35 -14.48
N LEU A 145 0.35 -13.12 -14.08
CA LEU A 145 1.52 -12.90 -13.25
C LEU A 145 1.21 -13.35 -11.82
N THR A 146 1.97 -14.35 -11.34
CA THR A 146 1.81 -14.85 -9.97
C THR A 146 2.79 -14.17 -9.03
N VAL A 147 2.29 -13.67 -7.91
CA VAL A 147 3.06 -13.01 -6.84
C VAL A 147 2.73 -13.68 -5.52
N GLY A 148 3.70 -13.97 -4.68
CA GLY A 148 3.47 -14.57 -3.38
C GLY A 148 4.40 -14.01 -2.31
N GLU A 149 4.08 -14.26 -1.04
CA GLU A 149 4.87 -13.78 0.10
C GLU A 149 5.49 -14.90 0.95
N SER A 150 5.46 -16.16 0.48
CA SER A 150 6.24 -17.23 1.11
C SER A 150 7.70 -17.15 0.65
N ASP A 151 8.62 -17.46 1.54
CA ASP A 151 10.07 -17.29 1.33
C ASP A 151 10.62 -18.04 0.11
N ASP A 152 10.01 -19.16 -0.27
CA ASP A 152 10.42 -20.01 -1.38
C ASP A 152 9.45 -19.96 -2.59
N PHE A 153 8.56 -18.96 -2.63
CA PHE A 153 7.51 -18.88 -3.65
C PHE A 153 8.03 -18.98 -5.08
N SER A 154 9.07 -18.21 -5.39
CA SER A 154 9.66 -18.19 -6.73
C SER A 154 10.40 -19.50 -7.07
N GLU A 155 11.01 -20.15 -6.08
CA GLU A 155 11.69 -21.44 -6.26
C GLU A 155 10.69 -22.59 -6.48
N ARG A 156 9.49 -22.49 -5.93
CA ARG A 156 8.38 -23.45 -6.08
C ARG A 156 7.57 -23.24 -7.36
N GLY A 157 8.05 -22.42 -8.27
CA GLY A 157 7.42 -22.20 -9.57
C GLY A 157 6.54 -20.95 -9.66
N GLY A 158 6.44 -20.15 -8.60
CA GLY A 158 5.88 -18.81 -8.67
C GLY A 158 6.77 -17.88 -9.48
N MET A 159 6.23 -16.74 -9.93
CA MET A 159 6.97 -15.80 -10.77
C MET A 159 7.70 -14.73 -9.96
N ILE A 160 7.03 -14.14 -8.96
CA ILE A 160 7.61 -13.10 -8.10
C ILE A 160 7.34 -13.45 -6.64
N GLY A 161 8.38 -13.60 -5.83
CA GLY A 161 8.30 -13.82 -4.39
C GLY A 161 8.62 -12.53 -3.63
N LEU A 162 7.70 -12.03 -2.83
CA LEU A 162 7.95 -10.91 -1.91
C LEU A 162 8.58 -11.45 -0.63
N VAL A 163 9.77 -10.99 -0.30
CA VAL A 163 10.52 -11.41 0.89
C VAL A 163 10.83 -10.22 1.77
N VAL A 164 10.93 -10.44 3.07
CA VAL A 164 11.40 -9.41 4.03
C VAL A 164 12.82 -9.77 4.42
N ASP A 165 13.77 -8.92 4.02
CA ASP A 165 15.18 -9.08 4.30
C ASP A 165 15.66 -7.88 5.13
N HIS A 166 16.18 -8.15 6.35
CA HIS A 166 16.64 -7.13 7.30
C HIS A 166 15.66 -5.96 7.49
N GLY A 167 14.35 -6.26 7.59
CA GLY A 167 13.29 -5.27 7.78
C GLY A 167 12.92 -4.48 6.50
N SER A 168 13.49 -4.84 5.35
CA SER A 168 13.17 -4.23 4.06
C SER A 168 12.45 -5.23 3.15
N VAL A 169 11.39 -4.78 2.49
CA VAL A 169 10.71 -5.60 1.50
C VAL A 169 11.54 -5.65 0.23
N ARG A 170 11.85 -6.86 -0.22
CA ARG A 170 12.54 -7.17 -1.47
C ARG A 170 11.71 -8.17 -2.27
N PHE A 171 12.17 -8.52 -3.47
CA PHE A 171 11.49 -9.55 -4.24
C PHE A 171 12.44 -10.38 -5.09
N ASP A 172 12.07 -11.63 -5.26
CA ASP A 172 12.73 -12.61 -6.10
C ASP A 172 11.96 -12.77 -7.41
N ILE A 173 12.66 -12.92 -8.52
CA ILE A 173 12.07 -13.06 -9.84
C ILE A 173 12.49 -14.39 -10.46
N ASN A 174 11.52 -15.21 -10.85
CA ASN A 174 11.71 -16.44 -11.63
C ASN A 174 11.42 -16.15 -13.11
N LEU A 175 12.46 -15.80 -13.86
CA LEU A 175 12.35 -15.47 -15.28
C LEU A 175 11.86 -16.66 -16.13
N ALA A 176 12.20 -17.89 -15.74
CA ALA A 176 11.75 -19.09 -16.45
C ALA A 176 10.22 -19.26 -16.35
N ALA A 177 9.64 -19.06 -15.15
CA ALA A 177 8.20 -19.10 -14.93
C ALA A 177 7.48 -17.98 -15.70
N ILE A 178 8.03 -16.78 -15.71
CA ILE A 178 7.51 -15.64 -16.47
C ILE A 178 7.48 -15.92 -17.97
N ALA A 179 8.58 -16.43 -18.52
CA ALA A 179 8.68 -16.78 -19.94
C ALA A 179 7.71 -17.91 -20.32
N ALA A 180 7.55 -18.93 -19.45
CA ALA A 180 6.61 -20.04 -19.68
C ALA A 180 5.15 -19.55 -19.76
N ALA A 181 4.80 -18.49 -19.06
CA ALA A 181 3.49 -17.82 -19.13
C ALA A 181 3.39 -16.81 -20.29
N ARG A 182 4.39 -16.68 -21.12
CA ARG A 182 4.48 -15.71 -22.23
C ARG A 182 4.35 -14.26 -21.78
N LEU A 183 4.74 -13.97 -20.55
CA LEU A 183 4.81 -12.62 -19.99
C LEU A 183 6.20 -12.02 -20.24
N GLN A 184 6.26 -10.71 -20.29
CA GLN A 184 7.53 -9.96 -20.35
C GLN A 184 7.57 -8.98 -19.18
N VAL A 185 8.69 -8.93 -18.47
CA VAL A 185 8.92 -7.94 -17.41
C VAL A 185 9.99 -6.95 -17.86
N SER A 186 9.81 -5.69 -17.49
CA SER A 186 10.76 -4.65 -17.86
C SER A 186 12.12 -4.88 -17.19
N SER A 187 13.20 -4.47 -17.85
CA SER A 187 14.57 -4.51 -17.31
C SER A 187 14.68 -3.81 -15.95
N ARG A 188 13.89 -2.75 -15.73
CA ARG A 188 13.84 -2.04 -14.43
C ARG A 188 13.43 -2.91 -13.27
N LEU A 189 12.49 -3.85 -13.48
CA LEU A 189 12.12 -4.82 -12.43
C LEU A 189 13.24 -5.83 -12.19
N ILE A 190 13.89 -6.28 -13.27
CA ILE A 190 15.00 -7.25 -13.19
C ILE A 190 16.20 -6.66 -12.44
N GLU A 191 16.51 -5.40 -12.67
CA GLU A 191 17.64 -4.69 -12.03
C GLU A 191 17.50 -4.54 -10.51
N ILE A 192 16.28 -4.40 -10.00
CA ILE A 192 16.02 -4.19 -8.56
C ILE A 192 15.58 -5.47 -7.84
N GLY A 193 15.20 -6.51 -8.59
CA GLY A 193 14.84 -7.82 -8.05
C GLY A 193 16.02 -8.77 -8.01
N ARG A 194 15.93 -9.80 -7.18
CA ARG A 194 16.89 -10.91 -7.19
C ARG A 194 16.39 -11.99 -8.13
N VAL A 195 17.15 -12.27 -9.21
CA VAL A 195 16.80 -13.35 -10.13
C VAL A 195 17.13 -14.70 -9.49
N VAL A 196 16.15 -15.58 -9.46
CA VAL A 196 16.25 -16.94 -8.91
C VAL A 196 15.84 -18.00 -9.94
N GLY A 197 16.37 -19.22 -9.80
CA GLY A 197 15.95 -20.37 -10.61
C GLY A 197 14.87 -21.19 -9.92
N SER A 198 14.02 -21.87 -10.69
CA SER A 198 13.10 -22.86 -10.13
C SER A 198 13.86 -24.03 -9.52
N ARG A 199 13.51 -24.45 -8.32
CA ARG A 199 13.95 -25.76 -7.79
C ARG A 199 13.32 -26.86 -8.64
N LYS A 200 14.14 -27.76 -9.16
CA LYS A 200 13.70 -28.96 -9.88
C LYS A 200 13.22 -30.01 -8.90
#